data_822e191b391b4effc880b14ba752275b
#
_entry.id   822e191b391b4effc880b14ba752275b
#
_cell.length_a   1.000
_cell.length_b   1.000
_cell.length_c   1.000
_cell.angle_alpha   90.00
_cell.angle_beta   90.00
_cell.angle_gamma   90.00
#
_symmetry.space_group_name_H-M   'P 1'
#
loop_
_entity.id
_entity.type
_entity.pdbx_description
1 polymer ?
#
loop_
_entity_poly.entity_id
_entity_poly.type
_entity_poly.pdbx_seq_one_letter_code
_entity_poly.pdbx_strand_id
1 'polypeptide(L)'
;MVRRSTASLFARAYERNLKALTKLTLGNSKRVTGQVQRATAKRLKPPPGRGDWLSGMALGPGGARGYHLFRPADLKLAPGEKLPLMVMLHGCGQTGRDFAASTRMNTLAVRQRFLVLYLEQDRLAHPQGCWNWYERRSGKADAEAATLMAAIDQACVLYPVDRERIALAGLSAGASMAALLATRYPLRFRAVVMHSGVAPGAAKSSATALGAMRGQHTPPMPSTAVGKAMGAAAVFATLPPMLVLHGTADAVVAPSNAVNSAAVWATALGAKPGKPRMLQRGKRHPMQVTEFRHKGRAVVTLCEIARLGHAWSGGASRLLFSDPEGPDATRMVWAYAAAQFKLVAKA
;
A
#
# COMPACT_ATOMS: atom_id res chain seq x y z
N MET A 1 19.17 6.86 35.54
CA MET A 1 18.76 5.81 34.55
C MET A 1 18.07 6.50 33.37
N VAL A 2 18.77 6.65 32.27
CA VAL A 2 18.23 7.30 31.06
C VAL A 2 17.28 6.32 30.38
N ARG A 3 15.98 6.62 30.34
CA ARG A 3 14.96 5.86 29.57
C ARG A 3 15.28 5.97 28.08
N ARG A 4 15.80 4.90 27.49
CA ARG A 4 16.01 4.81 26.05
C ARG A 4 14.65 4.90 25.34
N SER A 5 14.47 5.87 24.46
CA SER A 5 13.22 6.11 23.72
C SER A 5 12.82 4.87 22.93
N THR A 6 11.54 4.51 22.98
CA THR A 6 10.94 3.39 22.21
C THR A 6 11.14 3.55 20.69
N ALA A 7 11.25 4.79 20.21
CA ALA A 7 11.61 5.11 18.82
C ALA A 7 13.00 4.57 18.45
N SER A 8 13.97 4.57 19.39
CA SER A 8 15.30 4.03 19.14
C SER A 8 15.33 2.49 19.06
N LEU A 9 14.40 1.82 19.74
CA LEU A 9 14.27 0.34 19.70
C LEU A 9 13.63 -0.12 18.39
N PHE A 10 12.61 0.61 17.91
CA PHE A 10 11.98 0.35 16.61
C PHE A 10 12.98 0.56 15.47
N ALA A 11 13.72 1.67 15.51
CA ALA A 11 14.78 1.96 14.55
C ALA A 11 15.83 0.84 14.49
N ARG A 12 16.30 0.36 15.65
CA ARG A 12 17.32 -0.72 15.71
C ARG A 12 16.80 -2.08 15.29
N ALA A 13 15.53 -2.41 15.57
CA ALA A 13 14.91 -3.66 15.12
C ALA A 13 14.71 -3.66 13.61
N TYR A 14 14.26 -2.53 13.06
CA TYR A 14 14.11 -2.34 11.62
C TYR A 14 15.46 -2.36 10.90
N GLU A 15 16.49 -1.66 11.43
CA GLU A 15 17.85 -1.70 10.87
C GLU A 15 18.47 -3.10 10.89
N ARG A 16 18.25 -3.90 11.94
CA ARG A 16 18.72 -5.29 11.99
C ARG A 16 18.05 -6.14 10.92
N ASN A 17 16.75 -6.00 10.75
CA ASN A 17 15.99 -6.72 9.72
C ASN A 17 16.40 -6.25 8.31
N LEU A 18 16.61 -4.94 8.13
CA LEU A 18 17.12 -4.38 6.87
C LEU A 18 18.54 -4.86 6.57
N LYS A 19 19.44 -4.91 7.57
CA LYS A 19 20.82 -5.44 7.43
C LYS A 19 20.82 -6.94 7.14
N ALA A 20 19.89 -7.70 7.70
CA ALA A 20 19.73 -9.12 7.38
C ALA A 20 19.26 -9.32 5.92
N LEU A 21 18.30 -8.52 5.46
CA LEU A 21 17.85 -8.51 4.06
C LEU A 21 18.95 -8.04 3.10
N THR A 22 19.72 -7.02 3.51
CA THR A 22 20.85 -6.49 2.69
C THR A 22 22.00 -7.47 2.62
N LYS A 23 22.30 -8.25 3.68
CA LYS A 23 23.32 -9.31 3.66
C LYS A 23 22.96 -10.47 2.74
N LEU A 24 21.70 -10.77 2.58
CA LEU A 24 21.22 -11.82 1.64
C LEU A 24 21.28 -11.37 0.18
N THR A 25 21.36 -10.04 -0.09
CA THR A 25 21.36 -9.49 -1.45
C THR A 25 22.70 -8.90 -1.91
N LEU A 26 23.70 -8.71 -1.02
CA LEU A 26 24.96 -8.04 -1.33
C LEU A 26 26.16 -8.87 -0.88
N GLY A 27 26.47 -9.89 -1.64
CA GLY A 27 27.82 -10.45 -1.68
C GLY A 27 28.77 -9.50 -2.45
N ASN A 28 29.85 -9.06 -1.76
CA ASN A 28 31.04 -8.36 -2.26
C ASN A 28 30.96 -6.84 -2.45
N SER A 29 31.47 -6.15 -1.43
CA SER A 29 31.81 -4.72 -1.44
C SER A 29 33.24 -4.48 -1.92
N LYS A 30 33.39 -3.98 -3.16
CA LYS A 30 34.56 -3.18 -3.62
C LYS A 30 34.15 -2.27 -4.78
N ARG A 31 33.42 -1.17 -4.50
CA ARG A 31 33.17 -0.07 -5.49
C ARG A 31 32.32 1.05 -4.84
N VAL A 32 32.74 1.59 -3.70
CA VAL A 32 31.93 2.60 -2.96
C VAL A 32 31.85 3.95 -3.70
N THR A 33 32.89 4.42 -4.36
CA THR A 33 32.91 5.74 -5.03
C THR A 33 32.14 5.78 -6.36
N GLY A 34 32.12 4.71 -7.13
CA GLY A 34 31.30 4.63 -8.35
C GLY A 34 29.80 4.42 -8.09
N GLN A 35 29.45 3.96 -6.88
CA GLN A 35 28.05 3.73 -6.50
C GLN A 35 27.31 5.03 -6.13
N VAL A 36 27.98 5.98 -5.47
CA VAL A 36 27.38 7.28 -5.11
C VAL A 36 27.04 8.10 -6.37
N GLN A 37 27.94 8.15 -7.34
CA GLN A 37 27.68 8.85 -8.62
C GLN A 37 26.59 8.14 -9.46
N ARG A 38 26.57 6.80 -9.47
CA ARG A 38 25.51 6.03 -10.13
C ARG A 38 24.17 6.14 -9.40
N ALA A 39 24.15 6.22 -8.07
CA ALA A 39 22.94 6.42 -7.28
C ALA A 39 22.34 7.82 -7.50
N THR A 40 23.19 8.87 -7.62
CA THR A 40 22.74 10.24 -7.92
C THR A 40 22.21 10.35 -9.36
N ALA A 41 22.90 9.77 -10.33
CA ALA A 41 22.44 9.73 -11.72
C ALA A 41 21.15 8.88 -11.88
N LYS A 42 21.00 7.81 -11.08
CA LYS A 42 19.79 6.97 -11.05
C LYS A 42 18.59 7.69 -10.42
N ARG A 43 18.83 8.60 -9.47
CA ARG A 43 17.81 9.48 -8.87
C ARG A 43 17.27 10.53 -9.84
N LEU A 44 18.01 10.90 -10.88
CA LEU A 44 17.62 11.90 -11.87
C LEU A 44 16.77 11.31 -13.02
N LYS A 45 16.82 10.00 -13.27
CA LYS A 45 16.00 9.37 -14.32
C LYS A 45 14.56 9.17 -13.85
N PRO A 46 13.54 9.56 -14.64
CA PRO A 46 12.15 9.24 -14.32
C PRO A 46 11.95 7.74 -14.09
N PRO A 47 11.01 7.32 -13.21
CA PRO A 47 10.65 5.91 -13.09
C PRO A 47 10.17 5.34 -14.42
N PRO A 48 10.26 4.00 -14.63
CA PRO A 48 9.82 3.37 -15.87
C PRO A 48 8.38 3.71 -16.23
N GLY A 49 8.13 4.05 -17.49
CA GLY A 49 6.83 4.43 -18.04
C GLY A 49 6.96 5.64 -18.95
N ARG A 50 6.35 5.60 -20.13
CA ARG A 50 6.35 6.73 -21.07
C ARG A 50 5.28 7.75 -20.63
N GLY A 51 5.70 8.88 -20.09
CA GLY A 51 4.80 9.92 -19.59
C GLY A 51 5.48 10.94 -18.70
N ASP A 52 4.70 11.84 -18.17
CA ASP A 52 5.15 12.91 -17.28
C ASP A 52 5.24 12.41 -15.84
N TRP A 53 6.28 12.85 -15.15
CA TRP A 53 6.49 12.63 -13.72
C TRP A 53 6.44 14.00 -13.03
N LEU A 54 5.25 14.35 -12.55
CA LEU A 54 4.94 15.68 -12.01
C LEU A 54 5.03 15.63 -10.48
N SER A 55 5.70 16.60 -9.89
CA SER A 55 5.84 16.71 -8.43
C SER A 55 4.92 17.78 -7.88
N GLY A 56 4.37 17.52 -6.70
CA GLY A 56 3.55 18.48 -5.98
C GLY A 56 3.75 18.33 -4.48
N MET A 57 3.14 19.24 -3.73
CA MET A 57 3.11 19.24 -2.27
C MET A 57 1.72 19.63 -1.79
N ALA A 58 1.22 18.89 -0.81
CA ALA A 58 -0.01 19.20 -0.11
C ALA A 58 0.27 19.54 1.35
N LEU A 59 -0.50 20.48 1.89
CA LEU A 59 -0.49 20.88 3.29
C LEU A 59 -1.71 20.31 3.99
N GLY A 60 -1.54 19.90 5.24
CA GLY A 60 -2.65 19.39 6.04
C GLY A 60 -2.27 19.24 7.51
N PRO A 61 -3.15 18.67 8.35
CA PRO A 61 -2.93 18.54 9.79
C PRO A 61 -1.69 17.74 10.17
N GLY A 62 -1.24 16.81 9.31
CA GLY A 62 -0.01 16.04 9.51
C GLY A 62 1.25 16.72 8.99
N GLY A 63 1.17 18.02 8.62
CA GLY A 63 2.26 18.78 8.01
C GLY A 63 2.25 18.70 6.47
N ALA A 64 3.35 19.13 5.85
CA ALA A 64 3.51 19.03 4.40
C ALA A 64 3.80 17.59 3.96
N ARG A 65 3.24 17.19 2.82
CA ARG A 65 3.58 15.91 2.16
C ARG A 65 3.78 16.14 0.66
N GLY A 66 4.95 15.73 0.20
CA GLY A 66 5.23 15.64 -1.23
C GLY A 66 4.41 14.52 -1.88
N TYR A 67 4.21 14.65 -3.17
CA TYR A 67 3.68 13.58 -4.01
C TYR A 67 4.24 13.68 -5.42
N HIS A 68 4.15 12.57 -6.15
CA HIS A 68 4.43 12.53 -7.58
C HIS A 68 3.21 11.98 -8.30
N LEU A 69 2.79 12.66 -9.37
CA LEU A 69 1.76 12.15 -10.26
C LEU A 69 2.40 11.71 -11.57
N PHE A 70 2.16 10.48 -11.94
CA PHE A 70 2.48 9.98 -13.28
C PHE A 70 1.27 10.12 -14.19
N ARG A 71 1.47 10.83 -15.30
CA ARG A 71 0.51 10.98 -16.38
C ARG A 71 1.05 10.28 -17.62
N PRO A 72 0.39 9.24 -18.17
CA PRO A 72 0.79 8.60 -19.40
C PRO A 72 0.97 9.61 -20.55
N ALA A 73 1.98 9.41 -21.40
CA ALA A 73 2.14 10.21 -22.63
C ALA A 73 1.01 9.90 -23.63
N ASP A 74 0.84 10.82 -24.56
CA ASP A 74 -0.06 10.66 -25.73
C ASP A 74 -1.53 10.35 -25.36
N LEU A 75 -1.96 10.76 -24.16
CA LEU A 75 -3.37 10.71 -23.76
C LEU A 75 -4.16 11.74 -24.57
N LYS A 76 -4.78 11.28 -25.65
CA LYS A 76 -5.81 12.07 -26.35
C LYS A 76 -7.10 11.92 -25.53
N LEU A 77 -7.40 12.91 -24.71
CA LEU A 77 -8.64 12.96 -23.93
C LEU A 77 -9.70 13.71 -24.74
N ALA A 78 -10.91 13.17 -24.78
CA ALA A 78 -12.06 13.92 -25.26
C ALA A 78 -12.37 15.09 -24.29
N PRO A 79 -13.03 16.15 -24.77
CA PRO A 79 -13.47 17.24 -23.87
C PRO A 79 -14.25 16.68 -22.68
N GLY A 80 -13.78 17.02 -21.45
CA GLY A 80 -14.40 16.54 -20.21
C GLY A 80 -14.07 15.09 -19.82
N GLU A 81 -13.33 14.33 -20.60
CA GLU A 81 -12.91 12.96 -20.24
C GLU A 81 -12.01 12.97 -19.00
N LYS A 82 -12.36 12.13 -18.03
CA LYS A 82 -11.60 11.94 -16.79
C LYS A 82 -11.10 10.50 -16.68
N LEU A 83 -9.94 10.35 -16.04
CA LEU A 83 -9.24 9.08 -15.92
C LEU A 83 -9.32 8.51 -14.51
N PRO A 84 -9.32 7.18 -14.35
CA PRO A 84 -9.14 6.55 -13.05
C PRO A 84 -7.81 6.96 -12.41
N LEU A 85 -7.79 7.00 -11.07
CA LEU A 85 -6.60 7.27 -10.27
C LEU A 85 -6.23 6.05 -9.43
N MET A 86 -4.99 5.61 -9.54
CA MET A 86 -4.37 4.66 -8.62
C MET A 86 -3.45 5.42 -7.66
N VAL A 87 -3.78 5.42 -6.37
CA VAL A 87 -2.95 6.03 -5.32
C VAL A 87 -2.04 4.95 -4.74
N MET A 88 -0.73 5.22 -4.75
CA MET A 88 0.31 4.27 -4.37
C MET A 88 1.06 4.78 -3.14
N LEU A 89 1.14 3.95 -2.08
CA LEU A 89 1.83 4.24 -0.83
C LEU A 89 3.01 3.28 -0.64
N HIS A 90 4.21 3.82 -0.62
CA HIS A 90 5.45 3.04 -0.50
C HIS A 90 5.67 2.44 0.89
N GLY A 91 6.54 1.44 0.99
CA GLY A 91 6.99 0.88 2.27
C GLY A 91 8.04 1.74 2.97
N CYS A 92 8.35 1.40 4.22
CA CYS A 92 9.44 2.03 4.97
C CYS A 92 10.76 1.97 4.20
N GLY A 93 11.54 3.03 4.26
CA GLY A 93 12.84 3.13 3.59
C GLY A 93 12.80 3.34 2.07
N GLN A 94 11.62 3.36 1.48
CA GLN A 94 11.40 3.68 0.07
C GLN A 94 11.00 5.15 -0.10
N THR A 95 11.06 5.60 -1.35
CA THR A 95 10.43 6.81 -1.85
C THR A 95 9.32 6.44 -2.84
N GLY A 96 8.44 7.38 -3.17
CA GLY A 96 7.45 7.20 -4.22
C GLY A 96 8.08 6.81 -5.56
N ARG A 97 9.28 7.37 -5.85
CA ARG A 97 10.07 7.02 -7.03
C ARG A 97 10.57 5.56 -6.99
N ASP A 98 11.13 5.11 -5.85
CA ASP A 98 11.60 3.74 -5.70
C ASP A 98 10.42 2.76 -5.86
N PHE A 99 9.27 3.12 -5.31
CA PHE A 99 8.06 2.31 -5.40
C PHE A 99 7.50 2.26 -6.82
N ALA A 100 7.51 3.38 -7.55
CA ALA A 100 7.15 3.42 -8.96
C ALA A 100 8.06 2.52 -9.82
N ALA A 101 9.36 2.55 -9.54
CA ALA A 101 10.35 1.72 -10.24
C ALA A 101 10.15 0.22 -9.93
N SER A 102 9.94 -0.15 -8.66
CA SER A 102 9.79 -1.55 -8.25
C SER A 102 8.47 -2.16 -8.74
N THR A 103 7.37 -1.42 -8.64
CA THR A 103 6.05 -1.90 -9.07
C THR A 103 5.85 -1.85 -10.57
N ARG A 104 6.52 -0.96 -11.29
CA ARG A 104 6.30 -0.69 -12.72
C ARG A 104 4.85 -0.30 -13.04
N MET A 105 4.13 0.29 -12.06
CA MET A 105 2.74 0.69 -12.22
C MET A 105 2.54 1.68 -13.36
N ASN A 106 3.52 2.59 -13.58
CA ASN A 106 3.49 3.55 -14.68
C ASN A 106 3.42 2.87 -16.05
N THR A 107 4.17 1.77 -16.25
CA THR A 107 4.14 1.00 -17.51
C THR A 107 2.75 0.40 -17.77
N LEU A 108 2.06 -0.04 -16.71
CA LEU A 108 0.70 -0.53 -16.82
C LEU A 108 -0.28 0.63 -17.06
N ALA A 109 -0.07 1.78 -16.40
CA ALA A 109 -0.89 2.98 -16.56
C ALA A 109 -0.91 3.49 -18.01
N VAL A 110 0.23 3.44 -18.71
CA VAL A 110 0.30 3.76 -20.15
C VAL A 110 -0.63 2.86 -20.97
N ARG A 111 -0.64 1.56 -20.70
CA ARG A 111 -1.43 0.57 -21.45
C ARG A 111 -2.92 0.63 -21.12
N GLN A 112 -3.26 0.99 -19.90
CA GLN A 112 -4.62 0.90 -19.36
C GLN A 112 -5.29 2.27 -19.17
N ARG A 113 -4.61 3.36 -19.56
CA ARG A 113 -5.12 4.74 -19.52
C ARG A 113 -5.64 5.16 -18.14
N PHE A 114 -4.75 5.20 -17.14
CA PHE A 114 -5.05 5.74 -15.80
C PHE A 114 -3.89 6.57 -15.26
N LEU A 115 -4.18 7.42 -14.30
CA LEU A 115 -3.20 8.24 -13.57
C LEU A 115 -2.70 7.48 -12.35
N VAL A 116 -1.42 7.72 -11.97
CA VAL A 116 -0.86 7.13 -10.75
C VAL A 116 -0.35 8.24 -9.85
N LEU A 117 -0.85 8.30 -8.61
CA LEU A 117 -0.39 9.23 -7.60
C LEU A 117 0.47 8.47 -6.57
N TYR A 118 1.74 8.83 -6.48
CA TYR A 118 2.67 8.31 -5.47
C TYR A 118 2.79 9.34 -4.35
N LEU A 119 2.23 9.01 -3.20
CA LEU A 119 2.39 9.82 -1.99
C LEU A 119 3.79 9.60 -1.41
N GLU A 120 4.39 10.67 -0.87
CA GLU A 120 5.74 10.66 -0.33
C GLU A 120 5.72 10.91 1.17
N GLN A 121 6.37 10.03 1.95
CA GLN A 121 6.52 10.26 3.39
C GLN A 121 7.70 11.18 3.66
N ASP A 122 7.47 12.21 4.47
CA ASP A 122 8.51 13.12 4.91
C ASP A 122 9.38 12.47 6.00
N ARG A 123 10.69 12.52 5.82
CA ARG A 123 11.67 12.04 6.80
C ARG A 123 11.70 12.86 8.09
N LEU A 124 11.21 14.09 8.07
CA LEU A 124 10.99 14.88 9.29
C LEU A 124 9.80 14.34 10.09
N ALA A 125 8.78 13.81 9.43
CA ALA A 125 7.66 13.18 10.09
C ALA A 125 8.00 11.78 10.63
N HIS A 126 8.87 11.04 9.92
CA HIS A 126 9.39 9.74 10.33
C HIS A 126 10.79 9.50 9.75
N PRO A 127 11.85 9.35 10.57
CA PRO A 127 13.25 9.30 10.11
C PRO A 127 13.53 8.22 9.06
N GLN A 128 12.80 7.09 9.11
CA GLN A 128 12.91 5.98 8.16
C GLN A 128 11.94 6.09 6.99
N GLY A 129 11.18 7.19 6.86
CA GLY A 129 10.16 7.33 5.84
C GLY A 129 9.01 6.32 5.98
N CYS A 130 8.69 5.87 7.19
CA CYS A 130 7.54 5.01 7.45
C CYS A 130 6.29 5.84 7.67
N TRP A 131 5.15 5.38 7.18
CA TRP A 131 3.85 5.96 7.51
C TRP A 131 3.51 5.70 8.98
N ASN A 132 2.92 6.69 9.66
CA ASN A 132 2.60 6.62 11.09
C ASN A 132 1.22 5.97 11.37
N TRP A 133 0.84 4.96 10.59
CA TRP A 133 -0.46 4.26 10.64
C TRP A 133 -0.85 3.74 12.03
N TYR A 134 0.13 3.51 12.90
CA TYR A 134 -0.03 2.97 14.26
C TYR A 134 -0.20 4.07 15.34
N GLU A 135 0.12 5.32 15.05
CA GLU A 135 0.06 6.44 16.01
C GLU A 135 -1.37 6.98 16.19
N ARG A 136 -2.28 6.05 16.58
CA ARG A 136 -3.72 6.32 16.73
C ARG A 136 -4.04 7.08 18.01
N ARG A 137 -3.32 6.81 19.12
CA ARG A 137 -3.56 7.46 20.42
C ARG A 137 -3.16 8.94 20.43
N SER A 138 -2.10 9.27 19.75
CA SER A 138 -1.63 10.64 19.60
C SER A 138 -2.40 11.46 18.57
N GLY A 139 -3.26 10.83 17.78
CA GLY A 139 -3.92 11.45 16.63
C GLY A 139 -3.02 11.66 15.40
N LYS A 140 -1.72 11.34 15.49
CA LYS A 140 -0.76 11.54 14.40
C LYS A 140 -1.12 10.75 13.14
N ALA A 141 -1.62 9.51 13.31
CA ALA A 141 -2.06 8.69 12.19
C ALA A 141 -3.23 9.34 11.42
N ASP A 142 -4.18 9.91 12.15
CA ASP A 142 -5.36 10.56 11.57
C ASP A 142 -5.00 11.90 10.92
N ALA A 143 -4.14 12.68 11.54
CA ALA A 143 -3.61 13.92 10.97
C ALA A 143 -2.83 13.66 9.67
N GLU A 144 -2.00 12.61 9.65
CA GLU A 144 -1.28 12.20 8.45
C GLU A 144 -2.26 11.75 7.35
N ALA A 145 -3.24 10.91 7.67
CA ALA A 145 -4.27 10.48 6.72
C ALA A 145 -5.03 11.67 6.11
N ALA A 146 -5.35 12.69 6.92
CA ALA A 146 -6.01 13.91 6.43
C ALA A 146 -5.11 14.69 5.45
N THR A 147 -3.80 14.77 5.71
CA THR A 147 -2.85 15.41 4.77
C THR A 147 -2.74 14.62 3.46
N LEU A 148 -2.74 13.28 3.53
CA LEU A 148 -2.74 12.45 2.32
C LEU A 148 -4.03 12.61 1.51
N MET A 149 -5.18 12.79 2.18
CA MET A 149 -6.42 13.13 1.48
C MET A 149 -6.33 14.48 0.80
N ALA A 150 -5.74 15.50 1.44
CA ALA A 150 -5.52 16.80 0.80
C ALA A 150 -4.67 16.67 -0.47
N ALA A 151 -3.64 15.82 -0.48
CA ALA A 151 -2.85 15.55 -1.68
C ALA A 151 -3.67 14.87 -2.79
N ILE A 152 -4.53 13.92 -2.44
CA ILE A 152 -5.44 13.27 -3.38
C ILE A 152 -6.45 14.29 -3.95
N ASP A 153 -7.02 15.14 -3.10
CA ASP A 153 -7.97 16.16 -3.53
C ASP A 153 -7.30 17.20 -4.44
N GLN A 154 -6.09 17.62 -4.12
CA GLN A 154 -5.30 18.52 -4.98
C GLN A 154 -5.05 17.88 -6.36
N ALA A 155 -4.69 16.59 -6.40
CA ALA A 155 -4.53 15.88 -7.68
C ALA A 155 -5.84 15.82 -8.47
N CYS A 156 -6.99 15.65 -7.79
CA CYS A 156 -8.31 15.66 -8.42
C CYS A 156 -8.75 17.05 -8.95
N VAL A 157 -8.17 18.13 -8.45
CA VAL A 157 -8.41 19.50 -8.95
C VAL A 157 -7.48 19.82 -10.13
N LEU A 158 -6.21 19.46 -10.01
CA LEU A 158 -5.18 19.85 -10.98
C LEU A 158 -5.15 18.97 -12.24
N TYR A 159 -5.67 17.75 -12.16
CA TYR A 159 -5.57 16.77 -13.24
C TYR A 159 -6.94 16.15 -13.57
N PRO A 160 -7.12 15.58 -14.76
CA PRO A 160 -8.39 15.01 -15.19
C PRO A 160 -8.71 13.68 -14.49
N VAL A 161 -8.81 13.72 -13.17
CA VAL A 161 -9.12 12.55 -12.32
C VAL A 161 -10.63 12.35 -12.25
N ASP A 162 -11.07 11.14 -12.48
CA ASP A 162 -12.42 10.70 -12.16
C ASP A 162 -12.53 10.38 -10.67
N ARG A 163 -13.23 11.24 -9.93
CA ARG A 163 -13.40 11.10 -8.47
C ARG A 163 -14.16 9.84 -8.06
N GLU A 164 -14.95 9.27 -8.98
CA GLU A 164 -15.69 8.03 -8.75
C GLU A 164 -14.83 6.77 -9.04
N ARG A 165 -13.63 6.93 -9.60
CA ARG A 165 -12.74 5.83 -9.93
C ARG A 165 -11.36 6.01 -9.30
N ILE A 166 -11.31 6.09 -7.96
CA ILE A 166 -10.06 6.18 -7.19
C ILE A 166 -9.87 4.88 -6.41
N ALA A 167 -8.66 4.29 -6.48
CA ALA A 167 -8.27 3.12 -5.70
C ALA A 167 -6.94 3.36 -4.97
N LEU A 168 -6.77 2.68 -3.84
CA LEU A 168 -5.56 2.71 -3.02
C LEU A 168 -4.79 1.40 -3.15
N ALA A 169 -3.47 1.48 -3.20
CA ALA A 169 -2.60 0.32 -3.03
C ALA A 169 -1.33 0.72 -2.26
N GLY A 170 -0.85 -0.16 -1.41
CA GLY A 170 0.38 0.10 -0.65
C GLY A 170 1.15 -1.17 -0.32
N LEU A 171 2.44 -0.98 0.03
CA LEU A 171 3.34 -2.02 0.51
C LEU A 171 3.68 -1.77 1.98
N SER A 172 3.64 -2.82 2.83
CA SER A 172 4.12 -2.74 4.21
C SER A 172 3.41 -1.63 5.01
N ALA A 173 4.12 -0.66 5.58
CA ALA A 173 3.53 0.50 6.24
C ALA A 173 2.57 1.28 5.33
N GLY A 174 2.87 1.34 4.02
CA GLY A 174 1.99 1.95 3.02
C GLY A 174 0.68 1.19 2.84
N ALA A 175 0.69 -0.14 2.96
CA ALA A 175 -0.52 -0.95 2.93
C ALA A 175 -1.41 -0.68 4.15
N SER A 176 -0.80 -0.59 5.34
CA SER A 176 -1.52 -0.27 6.58
C SER A 176 -2.10 1.14 6.57
N MET A 177 -1.37 2.11 5.99
CA MET A 177 -1.87 3.48 5.80
C MET A 177 -2.98 3.53 4.74
N ALA A 178 -2.91 2.75 3.66
CA ALA A 178 -3.98 2.64 2.67
C ALA A 178 -5.28 2.12 3.31
N ALA A 179 -5.19 1.10 4.17
CA ALA A 179 -6.34 0.60 4.91
C ALA A 179 -6.89 1.66 5.90
N LEU A 180 -6.03 2.44 6.55
CA LEU A 180 -6.46 3.55 7.41
C LEU A 180 -7.20 4.62 6.61
N LEU A 181 -6.67 5.04 5.46
CA LEU A 181 -7.34 5.99 4.55
C LEU A 181 -8.71 5.47 4.12
N ALA A 182 -8.79 4.20 3.69
CA ALA A 182 -10.05 3.58 3.29
C ALA A 182 -11.07 3.51 4.43
N THR A 183 -10.60 3.36 5.67
CA THR A 183 -11.47 3.36 6.87
C THR A 183 -11.95 4.76 7.23
N ARG A 184 -11.10 5.78 7.06
CA ARG A 184 -11.44 7.18 7.40
C ARG A 184 -12.28 7.87 6.33
N TYR A 185 -12.09 7.50 5.07
CA TYR A 185 -12.73 8.10 3.91
C TYR A 185 -13.35 7.04 2.99
N PRO A 186 -14.25 6.18 3.50
CA PRO A 186 -14.69 4.98 2.78
C PRO A 186 -15.38 5.28 1.45
N LEU A 187 -16.11 6.39 1.35
CA LEU A 187 -16.82 6.78 0.12
C LEU A 187 -15.90 7.33 -0.99
N ARG A 188 -14.63 7.63 -0.63
CA ARG A 188 -13.68 8.22 -1.59
C ARG A 188 -12.99 7.17 -2.46
N PHE A 189 -13.04 5.91 -2.08
CA PHE A 189 -12.29 4.84 -2.73
C PHE A 189 -13.19 3.69 -3.16
N ARG A 190 -12.93 3.17 -4.35
CA ARG A 190 -13.68 2.02 -4.90
C ARG A 190 -12.98 0.69 -4.65
N ALA A 191 -11.71 0.71 -4.31
CA ALA A 191 -10.93 -0.46 -3.91
C ALA A 191 -9.76 -0.07 -3.03
N VAL A 192 -9.36 -0.98 -2.14
CA VAL A 192 -8.11 -0.88 -1.39
C VAL A 192 -7.32 -2.17 -1.54
N VAL A 193 -6.01 -2.05 -1.74
CA VAL A 193 -5.09 -3.18 -1.83
C VAL A 193 -4.01 -3.07 -0.78
N MET A 194 -3.91 -4.09 0.06
CA MET A 194 -2.84 -4.25 1.04
C MET A 194 -1.84 -5.30 0.56
N HIS A 195 -0.58 -4.92 0.39
CA HIS A 195 0.50 -5.87 0.15
C HIS A 195 1.46 -5.90 1.34
N SER A 196 1.59 -7.04 2.02
CA SER A 196 2.49 -7.24 3.17
C SER A 196 2.30 -6.21 4.28
N GLY A 197 1.05 -5.79 4.55
CA GLY A 197 0.70 -4.81 5.59
C GLY A 197 0.31 -5.44 6.91
N VAL A 198 0.28 -4.63 7.96
CA VAL A 198 -0.25 -5.00 9.27
C VAL A 198 -1.76 -4.80 9.29
N ALA A 199 -2.47 -5.74 9.91
CA ALA A 199 -3.92 -5.74 9.97
C ALA A 199 -4.48 -4.45 10.62
N PRO A 200 -5.57 -3.88 10.08
CA PRO A 200 -6.21 -2.71 10.64
C PRO A 200 -6.61 -2.92 12.11
N GLY A 201 -6.23 -1.97 12.97
CA GLY A 201 -6.54 -2.02 14.41
C GLY A 201 -5.57 -2.83 15.27
N ALA A 202 -4.62 -3.58 14.68
CA ALA A 202 -3.66 -4.40 15.45
C ALA A 202 -2.65 -3.57 16.26
N ALA A 203 -2.43 -2.30 15.93
CA ALA A 203 -1.57 -1.39 16.68
C ALA A 203 -2.25 -0.05 16.95
N LYS A 204 -1.90 0.56 18.10
CA LYS A 204 -2.42 1.87 18.54
C LYS A 204 -1.31 2.86 18.91
N SER A 205 -0.05 2.42 18.92
CA SER A 205 1.14 3.19 19.24
C SER A 205 2.39 2.51 18.69
N SER A 206 3.52 3.20 18.67
CA SER A 206 4.84 2.63 18.32
C SER A 206 5.21 1.41 19.17
N ALA A 207 4.84 1.42 20.46
CA ALA A 207 5.11 0.31 21.36
C ALA A 207 4.39 -1.00 20.96
N THR A 208 3.18 -0.90 20.38
CA THR A 208 2.39 -2.06 19.95
C THR A 208 2.64 -2.44 18.48
N ALA A 209 3.23 -1.54 17.69
CA ALA A 209 3.44 -1.75 16.26
C ALA A 209 4.37 -2.95 15.96
N LEU A 210 5.46 -3.08 16.72
CA LEU A 210 6.41 -4.19 16.54
C LEU A 210 5.78 -5.55 16.86
N GLY A 211 5.01 -5.64 17.94
CA GLY A 211 4.25 -6.85 18.28
C GLY A 211 3.21 -7.20 17.20
N ALA A 212 2.50 -6.19 16.69
CA ALA A 212 1.55 -6.36 15.60
C ALA A 212 2.23 -6.86 14.31
N MET A 213 3.40 -6.30 13.95
CA MET A 213 4.20 -6.80 12.80
C MET A 213 4.56 -8.28 12.96
N ARG A 214 4.87 -8.73 14.17
CA ARG A 214 5.18 -10.13 14.49
C ARG A 214 3.94 -11.03 14.59
N GLY A 215 2.74 -10.49 14.36
CA GLY A 215 1.49 -11.24 14.48
C GLY A 215 1.06 -11.54 15.93
N GLN A 216 1.69 -10.89 16.93
CA GLN A 216 1.43 -11.10 18.35
C GLN A 216 0.13 -10.43 18.83
N HIS A 217 -0.42 -9.51 18.06
CA HIS A 217 -1.65 -8.80 18.37
C HIS A 217 -2.73 -9.13 17.35
N THR A 218 -3.79 -9.79 17.83
CA THR A 218 -5.01 -9.95 17.04
C THR A 218 -5.75 -8.61 17.04
N PRO A 219 -6.12 -8.06 15.87
CA PRO A 219 -6.90 -6.85 15.82
C PRO A 219 -8.27 -7.08 16.49
N PRO A 220 -8.81 -6.09 17.20
CA PRO A 220 -10.16 -6.19 17.75
C PRO A 220 -11.16 -6.38 16.61
N MET A 221 -12.13 -7.27 16.82
CA MET A 221 -13.22 -7.47 15.86
C MET A 221 -13.97 -6.13 15.64
N PRO A 222 -14.42 -5.84 14.42
CA PRO A 222 -15.00 -4.55 14.04
C PRO A 222 -16.20 -4.10 14.89
N SER A 223 -16.94 -5.06 15.47
CA SER A 223 -18.10 -4.78 16.31
C SER A 223 -17.84 -3.93 17.56
N THR A 224 -16.59 -3.82 18.01
CA THR A 224 -16.27 -3.14 19.28
C THR A 224 -15.40 -1.89 19.13
N ALA A 225 -14.47 -1.82 18.19
CA ALA A 225 -13.52 -0.71 18.10
C ALA A 225 -13.76 0.23 16.92
N VAL A 226 -14.13 -0.30 15.76
CA VAL A 226 -14.42 0.52 14.56
C VAL A 226 -15.84 1.09 14.65
N GLY A 227 -16.80 0.32 15.17
CA GLY A 227 -18.17 0.78 15.39
C GLY A 227 -18.28 1.96 16.36
N LYS A 228 -17.54 1.95 17.48
CA LYS A 228 -17.51 3.06 18.45
C LYS A 228 -16.81 4.33 17.91
N ALA A 229 -15.80 4.17 17.05
CA ALA A 229 -15.06 5.32 16.49
C ALA A 229 -15.78 6.00 15.32
N MET A 230 -16.81 5.36 14.72
CA MET A 230 -17.40 5.78 13.46
C MET A 230 -18.94 5.86 13.48
N GLY A 231 -19.59 5.80 14.66
CA GLY A 231 -21.06 5.87 14.69
C GLY A 231 -21.73 4.68 14.02
N ALA A 232 -21.33 3.49 14.44
CA ALA A 232 -21.93 2.17 14.25
C ALA A 232 -22.18 1.62 12.81
N ALA A 233 -23.38 1.20 12.54
CA ALA A 233 -23.72 0.26 11.48
C ALA A 233 -23.65 0.82 10.03
N ALA A 234 -23.87 2.11 9.84
CA ALA A 234 -23.95 2.71 8.50
C ALA A 234 -22.60 2.78 7.76
N VAL A 235 -21.50 2.92 8.49
CA VAL A 235 -20.16 3.09 7.88
C VAL A 235 -19.58 1.77 7.40
N PHE A 236 -19.89 0.66 8.05
CA PHE A 236 -19.40 -0.65 7.61
C PHE A 236 -19.95 -1.08 6.26
N ALA A 237 -21.19 -0.72 5.96
CA ALA A 237 -21.79 -0.98 4.65
C ALA A 237 -21.13 -0.22 3.49
N THR A 238 -20.28 0.78 3.81
CA THR A 238 -19.65 1.67 2.80
C THR A 238 -18.15 1.43 2.61
N LEU A 239 -17.51 0.53 3.38
CA LEU A 239 -16.10 0.21 3.18
C LEU A 239 -15.86 -0.31 1.76
N PRO A 240 -14.80 0.16 1.07
CA PRO A 240 -14.47 -0.35 -0.25
C PRO A 240 -14.04 -1.82 -0.18
N PRO A 241 -14.28 -2.62 -1.23
CA PRO A 241 -13.72 -3.96 -1.35
C PRO A 241 -12.21 -3.97 -1.21
N MET A 242 -11.66 -5.06 -0.59
CA MET A 242 -10.25 -5.18 -0.28
C MET A 242 -9.60 -6.38 -0.97
N LEU A 243 -8.42 -6.15 -1.56
CA LEU A 243 -7.48 -7.21 -1.97
C LEU A 243 -6.30 -7.23 -0.99
N VAL A 244 -6.01 -8.39 -0.42
CA VAL A 244 -4.85 -8.61 0.44
C VAL A 244 -3.87 -9.54 -0.28
N LEU A 245 -2.63 -9.09 -0.45
CA LEU A 245 -1.52 -9.86 -1.01
C LEU A 245 -0.44 -10.01 0.07
N HIS A 246 0.04 -11.23 0.32
CA HIS A 246 1.08 -11.44 1.33
C HIS A 246 1.92 -12.68 1.02
N GLY A 247 3.20 -12.59 1.31
CA GLY A 247 4.13 -13.71 1.15
C GLY A 247 4.13 -14.65 2.37
N THR A 248 4.10 -15.96 2.14
CA THR A 248 4.15 -16.94 3.25
C THR A 248 5.53 -17.02 3.91
N ALA A 249 6.57 -16.50 3.25
CA ALA A 249 7.95 -16.41 3.77
C ALA A 249 8.32 -14.99 4.24
N ASP A 250 7.32 -14.12 4.49
CA ASP A 250 7.56 -12.76 4.97
C ASP A 250 8.04 -12.78 6.44
N ALA A 251 9.32 -12.46 6.63
CA ALA A 251 9.97 -12.42 7.93
C ALA A 251 9.93 -11.03 8.60
N VAL A 252 9.38 -10.02 7.94
CA VAL A 252 9.28 -8.64 8.44
C VAL A 252 7.89 -8.38 9.01
N VAL A 253 6.86 -8.71 8.25
CA VAL A 253 5.46 -8.66 8.68
C VAL A 253 4.90 -10.08 8.62
N ALA A 254 4.56 -10.63 9.77
CA ALA A 254 4.10 -12.02 9.88
C ALA A 254 2.90 -12.29 8.97
N PRO A 255 2.88 -13.42 8.24
CA PRO A 255 1.79 -13.75 7.30
C PRO A 255 0.39 -13.78 7.93
N SER A 256 0.30 -14.05 9.24
CA SER A 256 -0.96 -13.97 10.00
C SER A 256 -1.65 -12.60 9.90
N ASN A 257 -0.89 -11.52 9.64
CA ASN A 257 -1.48 -10.20 9.41
C ASN A 257 -2.35 -10.16 8.15
N ALA A 258 -2.05 -10.94 7.12
CA ALA A 258 -2.88 -11.03 5.93
C ALA A 258 -4.24 -11.66 6.23
N VAL A 259 -4.23 -12.80 6.93
CA VAL A 259 -5.44 -13.51 7.37
C VAL A 259 -6.28 -12.60 8.27
N ASN A 260 -5.64 -11.94 9.24
CA ASN A 260 -6.30 -10.99 10.15
C ASN A 260 -6.88 -9.78 9.39
N SER A 261 -6.16 -9.22 8.42
CA SER A 261 -6.66 -8.11 7.59
C SER A 261 -7.92 -8.51 6.82
N ALA A 262 -7.87 -9.68 6.17
CA ALA A 262 -9.00 -10.20 5.42
C ALA A 262 -10.20 -10.49 6.33
N ALA A 263 -9.97 -11.11 7.49
CA ALA A 263 -11.03 -11.45 8.45
C ALA A 263 -11.72 -10.21 9.03
N VAL A 264 -10.94 -9.21 9.48
CA VAL A 264 -11.46 -7.95 10.02
C VAL A 264 -12.31 -7.21 8.96
N TRP A 265 -11.80 -7.12 7.74
CA TRP A 265 -12.51 -6.43 6.67
C TRP A 265 -13.76 -7.18 6.20
N ALA A 266 -13.66 -8.52 6.08
CA ALA A 266 -14.79 -9.37 5.72
C ALA A 266 -15.91 -9.29 6.77
N THR A 267 -15.55 -9.34 8.06
CA THR A 267 -16.53 -9.18 9.15
C THR A 267 -17.23 -7.83 9.08
N ALA A 268 -16.47 -6.74 8.85
CA ALA A 268 -17.05 -5.40 8.69
C ALA A 268 -18.05 -5.33 7.52
N LEU A 269 -17.79 -6.05 6.43
CA LEU A 269 -18.65 -6.12 5.26
C LEU A 269 -19.72 -7.23 5.32
N GLY A 270 -19.83 -7.97 6.43
CA GLY A 270 -20.76 -9.10 6.57
C GLY A 270 -20.48 -10.23 5.57
N ALA A 271 -19.21 -10.39 5.16
CA ALA A 271 -18.82 -11.38 4.16
C ALA A 271 -18.33 -12.69 4.79
N LYS A 272 -18.59 -13.81 4.12
CA LYS A 272 -18.18 -15.15 4.55
C LYS A 272 -17.09 -15.71 3.61
N PRO A 273 -16.12 -16.48 4.15
CA PRO A 273 -15.08 -17.09 3.33
C PRO A 273 -15.64 -18.19 2.42
N GLY A 274 -15.20 -18.21 1.17
CA GLY A 274 -15.38 -19.33 0.26
C GLY A 274 -14.27 -20.39 0.42
N LYS A 275 -14.32 -21.44 -0.38
CA LYS A 275 -13.27 -22.46 -0.42
C LYS A 275 -11.98 -21.88 -0.99
N PRO A 276 -10.82 -22.06 -0.34
CA PRO A 276 -9.54 -21.67 -0.90
C PRO A 276 -9.25 -22.42 -2.20
N ARG A 277 -8.58 -21.73 -3.13
CA ARG A 277 -8.13 -22.34 -4.39
C ARG A 277 -6.67 -22.01 -4.66
N MET A 278 -5.92 -22.97 -5.17
CA MET A 278 -4.55 -22.76 -5.59
C MET A 278 -4.49 -22.22 -7.01
N LEU A 279 -3.68 -21.20 -7.23
CA LEU A 279 -3.42 -20.63 -8.55
C LEU A 279 -1.92 -20.53 -8.78
N GLN A 280 -1.46 -20.95 -9.95
CA GLN A 280 -0.11 -20.75 -10.42
C GLN A 280 -0.13 -20.38 -11.91
N ARG A 281 0.63 -19.37 -12.28
CA ARG A 281 0.78 -18.93 -13.68
C ARG A 281 2.21 -19.17 -14.15
N GLY A 282 2.41 -20.17 -14.98
CA GLY A 282 3.71 -20.55 -15.48
C GLY A 282 4.66 -20.92 -14.34
N LYS A 283 5.88 -20.39 -14.37
CA LYS A 283 6.93 -20.66 -13.37
C LYS A 283 6.86 -19.77 -12.14
N ARG A 284 5.85 -18.87 -12.03
CA ARG A 284 5.73 -17.96 -10.90
C ARG A 284 5.35 -18.70 -9.61
N HIS A 285 5.64 -18.08 -8.48
CA HIS A 285 5.23 -18.62 -7.18
C HIS A 285 3.74 -18.95 -7.17
N PRO A 286 3.34 -20.14 -6.69
CA PRO A 286 1.94 -20.44 -6.51
C PRO A 286 1.34 -19.57 -5.40
N MET A 287 0.05 -19.32 -5.47
CA MET A 287 -0.68 -18.59 -4.45
C MET A 287 -1.99 -19.30 -4.11
N GLN A 288 -2.33 -19.29 -2.83
CA GLN A 288 -3.66 -19.65 -2.36
C GLN A 288 -4.55 -18.42 -2.39
N VAL A 289 -5.74 -18.53 -2.95
CA VAL A 289 -6.72 -17.44 -3.04
C VAL A 289 -7.97 -17.83 -2.29
N THR A 290 -8.38 -17.00 -1.33
CA THR A 290 -9.63 -17.11 -0.59
C THR A 290 -10.48 -15.87 -0.86
N GLU A 291 -11.67 -16.06 -1.40
CA GLU A 291 -12.64 -14.98 -1.60
C GLU A 291 -13.65 -14.97 -0.47
N PHE A 292 -13.89 -13.81 0.12
CA PHE A 292 -14.96 -13.59 1.09
C PHE A 292 -16.11 -12.89 0.36
N ARG A 293 -17.30 -13.47 0.46
CA ARG A 293 -18.46 -13.04 -0.32
C ARG A 293 -19.57 -12.51 0.57
N HIS A 294 -20.17 -11.39 0.13
CA HIS A 294 -21.41 -10.85 0.67
C HIS A 294 -22.45 -10.79 -0.45
N LYS A 295 -23.61 -11.40 -0.23
CA LYS A 295 -24.70 -11.47 -1.26
C LYS A 295 -24.20 -11.92 -2.64
N GLY A 296 -23.40 -12.99 -2.67
CA GLY A 296 -22.85 -13.57 -3.90
C GLY A 296 -21.62 -12.83 -4.50
N ARG A 297 -21.32 -11.60 -4.07
CA ARG A 297 -20.23 -10.78 -4.58
C ARG A 297 -18.97 -10.96 -3.72
N ALA A 298 -17.81 -11.16 -4.34
CA ALA A 298 -16.52 -11.13 -3.64
C ALA A 298 -16.18 -9.68 -3.25
N VAL A 299 -16.13 -9.41 -1.94
CA VAL A 299 -15.83 -8.09 -1.38
C VAL A 299 -14.47 -8.05 -0.68
N VAL A 300 -13.90 -9.20 -0.30
CA VAL A 300 -12.52 -9.33 0.14
C VAL A 300 -11.89 -10.51 -0.60
N THR A 301 -10.65 -10.34 -1.03
CA THR A 301 -9.85 -11.40 -1.64
C THR A 301 -8.50 -11.46 -0.93
N LEU A 302 -8.19 -12.62 -0.34
CA LEU A 302 -6.90 -12.91 0.29
C LEU A 302 -6.07 -13.76 -0.68
N CYS A 303 -4.84 -13.34 -0.96
CA CYS A 303 -3.86 -14.06 -1.77
C CYS A 303 -2.60 -14.30 -0.94
N GLU A 304 -2.37 -15.54 -0.53
CA GLU A 304 -1.19 -15.99 0.19
C GLU A 304 -0.19 -16.58 -0.81
N ILE A 305 0.92 -15.87 -1.04
CA ILE A 305 1.89 -16.19 -2.10
C ILE A 305 3.02 -17.02 -1.51
N ALA A 306 3.13 -18.26 -1.94
CA ALA A 306 4.17 -19.18 -1.47
C ALA A 306 5.57 -18.66 -1.76
N ARG A 307 6.49 -18.85 -0.82
CA ARG A 307 7.93 -18.48 -0.92
C ARG A 307 8.22 -16.99 -1.06
N LEU A 308 7.23 -16.14 -1.21
CA LEU A 308 7.41 -14.70 -1.28
C LEU A 308 7.81 -14.15 0.10
N GLY A 309 8.91 -13.40 0.16
CA GLY A 309 9.34 -12.63 1.32
C GLY A 309 8.65 -11.28 1.43
N HIS A 310 9.23 -10.34 2.20
CA HIS A 310 8.72 -8.97 2.35
C HIS A 310 9.04 -8.12 1.11
N ALA A 311 8.32 -8.33 0.01
CA ALA A 311 8.59 -7.70 -1.27
C ALA A 311 7.33 -7.55 -2.13
N TRP A 312 7.32 -6.57 -3.04
CA TRP A 312 6.29 -6.46 -4.06
C TRP A 312 6.39 -7.63 -5.05
N SER A 313 5.36 -8.43 -5.11
CA SER A 313 5.31 -9.65 -5.92
C SER A 313 5.29 -9.32 -7.42
N GLY A 314 6.08 -10.02 -8.21
CA GLY A 314 6.21 -9.78 -9.66
C GLY A 314 6.84 -8.43 -10.01
N GLY A 315 7.54 -7.80 -9.07
CA GLY A 315 8.17 -6.51 -9.23
C GLY A 315 9.43 -6.54 -10.10
N ALA A 316 10.07 -5.39 -10.27
CA ALA A 316 11.29 -5.27 -11.04
C ALA A 316 12.45 -5.98 -10.36
N SER A 317 13.24 -6.74 -11.13
CA SER A 317 14.45 -7.41 -10.61
C SER A 317 15.49 -6.41 -10.08
N ARG A 318 16.30 -6.84 -9.11
CA ARG A 318 17.42 -6.08 -8.54
C ARG A 318 17.05 -4.78 -7.81
N LEU A 319 15.78 -4.59 -7.44
CA LEU A 319 15.36 -3.50 -6.58
C LEU A 319 15.01 -4.02 -5.19
N LEU A 320 15.22 -3.18 -4.18
CA LEU A 320 14.84 -3.51 -2.80
C LEU A 320 13.32 -3.67 -2.71
N PHE A 321 12.89 -4.60 -1.87
CA PHE A 321 11.48 -4.92 -1.66
C PHE A 321 10.72 -5.28 -2.95
N SER A 322 11.40 -6.00 -3.85
CA SER A 322 10.85 -6.41 -5.14
C SER A 322 11.24 -7.85 -5.44
N ASP A 323 10.28 -8.70 -5.74
CA ASP A 323 10.45 -10.10 -6.08
C ASP A 323 9.95 -10.35 -7.51
N PRO A 324 10.84 -10.66 -8.46
CA PRO A 324 10.44 -10.88 -9.85
C PRO A 324 9.75 -12.25 -10.09
N GLU A 325 9.87 -13.21 -9.17
CA GLU A 325 9.39 -14.59 -9.32
C GLU A 325 7.94 -14.76 -8.88
N GLY A 326 7.42 -13.82 -8.07
CA GLY A 326 6.04 -13.85 -7.62
C GLY A 326 5.02 -13.55 -8.73
N PRO A 327 3.72 -13.80 -8.47
CA PRO A 327 2.63 -13.32 -9.31
C PRO A 327 2.73 -11.81 -9.53
N ASP A 328 2.29 -11.33 -10.70
CA ASP A 328 2.36 -9.89 -11.04
C ASP A 328 1.32 -9.09 -10.22
N ALA A 329 1.73 -8.64 -9.04
CA ALA A 329 0.89 -7.87 -8.13
C ALA A 329 0.38 -6.58 -8.79
N THR A 330 1.18 -5.94 -9.64
CA THR A 330 0.78 -4.71 -10.33
C THR A 330 -0.44 -4.94 -11.23
N ARG A 331 -0.43 -6.02 -11.99
CA ARG A 331 -1.61 -6.41 -12.80
C ARG A 331 -2.79 -6.84 -11.93
N MET A 332 -2.52 -7.55 -10.83
CA MET A 332 -3.59 -7.96 -9.90
C MET A 332 -4.26 -6.76 -9.25
N VAL A 333 -3.49 -5.79 -8.78
CA VAL A 333 -3.96 -4.51 -8.19
C VAL A 333 -4.85 -3.77 -9.17
N TRP A 334 -4.37 -3.57 -10.39
CA TRP A 334 -5.15 -2.86 -11.40
C TRP A 334 -6.40 -3.63 -11.82
N ALA A 335 -6.30 -4.93 -12.07
CA ALA A 335 -7.45 -5.76 -12.48
C ALA A 335 -8.53 -5.73 -11.39
N TYR A 336 -8.14 -5.79 -10.10
CA TYR A 336 -9.05 -5.69 -8.98
C TYR A 336 -9.75 -4.33 -8.95
N ALA A 337 -8.99 -3.23 -9.01
CA ALA A 337 -9.54 -1.87 -9.02
C ALA A 337 -10.46 -1.63 -10.22
N ALA A 338 -10.04 -2.01 -11.42
CA ALA A 338 -10.82 -1.84 -12.65
C ALA A 338 -12.14 -2.62 -12.61
N ALA A 339 -12.17 -3.80 -11.99
CA ALA A 339 -13.40 -4.55 -11.77
C ALA A 339 -14.39 -3.78 -10.87
N GLN A 340 -13.89 -3.13 -9.80
CA GLN A 340 -14.73 -2.33 -8.92
C GLN A 340 -15.23 -1.04 -9.61
N PHE A 341 -14.41 -0.39 -10.43
CA PHE A 341 -14.81 0.80 -11.20
C PHE A 341 -15.96 0.52 -12.17
N LYS A 342 -15.96 -0.66 -12.81
CA LYS A 342 -17.05 -1.07 -13.73
C LYS A 342 -18.40 -1.25 -13.04
N LEU A 343 -18.42 -1.54 -11.75
CA LEU A 343 -19.66 -1.74 -11.00
C LEU A 343 -20.37 -0.41 -10.71
N VAL A 344 -19.62 0.69 -10.59
CA VAL A 344 -20.18 2.04 -10.40
C VAL A 344 -20.77 2.59 -11.68
N ALA A 345 -20.17 2.28 -12.83
CA ALA A 345 -20.68 2.72 -14.14
C ALA A 345 -22.01 2.05 -14.55
N LYS A 346 -22.45 1.01 -13.82
CA LYS A 346 -23.69 0.24 -14.09
C LYS A 346 -24.80 0.52 -13.07
N ALA A 347 -24.51 1.25 -12.00
CA ALA A 347 -25.45 1.68 -10.99
C ALA A 347 -25.91 3.12 -11.23
#